data_a4d0234de0e629c9dff94183128c1bcd
#
_entry.id   a4d0234de0e629c9dff94183128c1bcd
#
_cell.length_a   1.000
_cell.length_b   1.000
_cell.length_c   1.000
_cell.angle_alpha   90.00
_cell.angle_beta   90.00
_cell.angle_gamma   90.00
#
_symmetry.space_group_name_H-M   'P 1'
#
loop_
_entity.id
_entity.type
_entity.pdbx_description
1 polymer ?
#
loop_
_entity_poly.entity_id
_entity_poly.type
_entity_poly.pdbx_seq_one_letter_code
_entity_poly.pdbx_strand_id
1 'polypeptide(L)'
;MIVVDIAADLNDEDDTGLVWTFLDEARDPAIVVPGAIVVAGDAEAPAVAEVVDLVDKPAGTIVHLRLLPGTFNDYDALIQRSTMPA
;
A
#
# COMPACT_ATOMS: atom_id res chain seq x y z
N MET A 1 10.99 -10.69 -9.30
CA MET A 1 9.97 -11.04 -8.28
C MET A 1 9.40 -9.76 -7.68
N ILE A 2 8.08 -9.69 -7.58
CA ILE A 2 7.41 -8.54 -6.97
C ILE A 2 7.23 -8.82 -5.49
N VAL A 3 7.68 -7.89 -4.66
CA VAL A 3 7.53 -7.98 -3.22
C VAL A 3 6.35 -7.09 -2.80
N VAL A 4 5.38 -7.69 -2.10
CA VAL A 4 4.24 -6.95 -1.58
C VAL A 4 4.66 -6.22 -0.31
N ASP A 5 4.46 -4.92 -0.28
CA ASP A 5 4.81 -4.08 0.87
C ASP A 5 3.76 -4.15 1.97
N ILE A 6 2.49 -4.25 1.60
CA ILE A 6 1.39 -4.33 2.56
C ILE A 6 0.28 -5.23 2.02
N ALA A 7 -0.09 -6.23 2.81
CA ALA A 7 -1.17 -7.14 2.43
C ALA A 7 -2.51 -6.42 2.55
N ALA A 8 -3.36 -6.60 1.55
CA ALA A 8 -4.69 -5.99 1.53
C ALA A 8 -5.60 -6.79 0.62
N ASP A 9 -6.90 -6.81 0.93
CA ASP A 9 -7.91 -7.29 0.01
C ASP A 9 -8.31 -6.11 -0.88
N LEU A 10 -7.91 -6.16 -2.14
CA LEU A 10 -8.14 -5.06 -3.07
C LEU A 10 -9.63 -4.85 -3.40
N ASN A 11 -10.49 -5.77 -2.98
CA ASN A 11 -11.94 -5.63 -3.11
C ASN A 11 -12.59 -4.95 -1.90
N ASP A 12 -11.84 -4.72 -0.82
CA ASP A 12 -12.32 -4.05 0.39
C ASP A 12 -12.19 -2.54 0.23
N GLU A 13 -13.08 -1.96 -0.56
CA GLU A 13 -13.14 -0.51 -0.73
C GLU A 13 -14.13 0.09 0.26
N ASP A 14 -13.80 1.27 0.79
CA ASP A 14 -14.73 2.03 1.61
C ASP A 14 -15.65 2.89 0.72
N ASP A 15 -16.48 3.73 1.37
CA ASP A 15 -17.45 4.57 0.66
C ASP A 15 -16.77 5.61 -0.23
N THR A 16 -15.49 5.89 -0.02
CA THR A 16 -14.73 6.85 -0.83
C THR A 16 -13.98 6.19 -1.99
N GLY A 17 -14.10 4.86 -2.13
CA GLY A 17 -13.38 4.12 -3.17
C GLY A 17 -11.95 3.79 -2.79
N LEU A 18 -11.55 4.01 -1.54
CA LEU A 18 -10.21 3.66 -1.07
C LEU A 18 -10.19 2.24 -0.51
N VAL A 19 -9.13 1.51 -0.82
CA VAL A 19 -8.86 0.22 -0.19
C VAL A 19 -8.30 0.49 1.20
N TRP A 20 -8.69 -0.33 2.17
CA TRP A 20 -8.17 -0.19 3.53
C TRP A 20 -7.59 -1.50 4.05
N THR A 21 -6.61 -1.37 4.94
CA THR A 21 -6.01 -2.51 5.64
C THR A 21 -5.40 -2.02 6.95
N PHE A 22 -4.91 -2.93 7.77
CA PHE A 22 -4.23 -2.54 9.00
C PHE A 22 -2.73 -2.37 8.75
N LEU A 23 -2.11 -1.44 9.47
CA LEU A 23 -0.69 -1.15 9.34
C LEU A 23 0.19 -2.36 9.68
N ASP A 24 -0.27 -3.25 10.57
CA ASP A 24 0.47 -4.45 10.93
C ASP A 24 0.55 -5.49 9.81
N GLU A 25 -0.22 -5.30 8.73
CA GLU A 25 -0.09 -6.10 7.53
C GLU A 25 1.09 -5.65 6.64
N ALA A 26 1.75 -4.55 6.99
CA ALA A 26 2.90 -4.07 6.26
C ALA A 26 4.15 -4.88 6.61
N ARG A 27 4.92 -5.24 5.57
CA ARG A 27 6.19 -5.91 5.74
C ARG A 27 7.18 -5.01 6.51
N ASP A 28 7.17 -3.73 6.19
CA ASP A 28 7.96 -2.71 6.89
C ASP A 28 7.07 -1.48 7.11
N PRO A 29 6.48 -1.36 8.31
CA PRO A 29 5.59 -0.24 8.58
C PRO A 29 6.24 1.14 8.41
N ALA A 30 7.57 1.22 8.51
CA ALA A 30 8.26 2.50 8.41
C ALA A 30 8.14 3.15 7.03
N ILE A 31 7.90 2.37 5.98
CA ILE A 31 7.73 2.93 4.63
C ILE A 31 6.29 3.32 4.32
N VAL A 32 5.34 2.91 5.17
CA VAL A 32 3.91 3.18 4.95
C VAL A 32 3.58 4.50 5.60
N VAL A 33 3.82 5.56 4.86
CA VAL A 33 3.57 6.94 5.28
C VAL A 33 2.75 7.66 4.22
N PRO A 34 1.95 8.67 4.59
CA PRO A 34 1.14 9.39 3.60
C PRO A 34 1.98 9.90 2.43
N GLY A 35 1.50 9.64 1.22
CA GLY A 35 2.18 10.00 -0.02
C GLY A 35 3.13 8.94 -0.56
N ALA A 36 3.45 7.91 0.20
CA ALA A 36 4.33 6.84 -0.27
C ALA A 36 3.66 5.99 -1.33
N ILE A 37 4.46 5.51 -2.29
CA ILE A 37 4.01 4.57 -3.30
C ILE A 37 4.44 3.18 -2.87
N VAL A 38 3.50 2.27 -2.74
CA VAL A 38 3.76 0.92 -2.23
C VAL A 38 3.10 -0.13 -3.13
N VAL A 39 3.52 -1.37 -2.98
CA VAL A 39 2.85 -2.51 -3.61
C VAL A 39 1.91 -3.13 -2.59
N ALA A 40 0.62 -3.10 -2.90
CA ALA A 40 -0.44 -3.61 -2.03
C ALA A 40 -1.09 -4.85 -2.63
N GLY A 41 -1.83 -5.59 -1.81
CA GLY A 41 -2.54 -6.78 -2.25
C GLY A 41 -1.90 -8.04 -1.74
N ASP A 42 -1.73 -9.03 -2.62
CA ASP A 42 -1.01 -10.26 -2.31
C ASP A 42 -0.11 -10.65 -3.50
N ALA A 43 0.65 -11.73 -3.32
CA ALA A 43 1.61 -12.15 -4.35
C ALA A 43 0.94 -12.57 -5.67
N GLU A 44 -0.32 -12.98 -5.62
CA GLU A 44 -1.07 -13.41 -6.81
C GLU A 44 -1.75 -12.25 -7.51
N ALA A 45 -2.09 -11.19 -6.77
CA ALA A 45 -2.81 -10.04 -7.29
C ALA A 45 -2.26 -8.73 -6.70
N PRO A 46 -0.98 -8.41 -6.97
CA PRO A 46 -0.41 -7.17 -6.47
C PRO A 46 -0.87 -5.97 -7.27
N ALA A 47 -0.94 -4.82 -6.62
CA ALA A 47 -1.27 -3.56 -7.28
C ALA A 47 -0.44 -2.44 -6.68
N VAL A 48 -0.15 -1.42 -7.50
CA VAL A 48 0.55 -0.22 -7.02
C VAL A 48 -0.48 0.70 -6.40
N ALA A 49 -0.17 1.24 -5.24
CA ALA A 49 -1.07 2.11 -4.51
C ALA A 49 -0.31 3.26 -3.87
N GLU A 50 -1.02 4.36 -3.66
CA GLU A 50 -0.52 5.49 -2.89
C GLU A 50 -1.14 5.42 -1.49
N VAL A 51 -0.31 5.60 -0.46
CA VAL A 51 -0.80 5.73 0.91
C VAL A 51 -1.45 7.09 1.07
N VAL A 52 -2.75 7.10 1.35
CA VAL A 52 -3.50 8.36 1.49
C VAL A 52 -3.36 8.88 2.90
N ASP A 53 -3.69 8.06 3.89
CA ASP A 53 -3.56 8.43 5.29
C ASP A 53 -3.47 7.20 6.19
N LEU A 54 -3.16 7.45 7.45
CA LEU A 54 -3.18 6.46 8.52
C LEU A 54 -4.10 6.99 9.62
N VAL A 55 -5.02 6.13 10.09
CA VAL A 55 -6.00 6.50 11.09
C VAL A 55 -5.91 5.54 12.27
N ASP A 56 -5.61 6.05 13.45
CA ASP A 56 -5.54 5.24 14.67
C ASP A 56 -6.94 4.89 15.14
N LYS A 57 -7.18 3.60 15.34
CA LYS A 57 -8.43 3.06 15.86
C LYS A 57 -8.12 2.12 17.03
N PRO A 58 -9.11 1.82 17.90
CA PRO A 58 -8.87 0.89 18.99
C PRO A 58 -8.37 -0.49 18.56
N ALA A 59 -8.77 -0.95 17.37
CA ALA A 59 -8.36 -2.25 16.84
C ALA A 59 -6.99 -2.21 16.14
N GLY A 60 -6.41 -1.03 15.94
CA GLY A 60 -5.12 -0.85 15.26
C GLY A 60 -5.14 0.35 14.32
N THR A 61 -4.01 0.62 13.69
CA THR A 61 -3.91 1.71 12.73
C THR A 61 -4.41 1.26 11.37
N ILE A 62 -5.38 1.97 10.82
CA ILE A 62 -5.91 1.70 9.48
C ILE A 62 -5.16 2.53 8.47
N VAL A 63 -4.76 1.89 7.38
CA VAL A 63 -4.10 2.51 6.24
C VAL A 63 -5.11 2.59 5.10
N HIS A 64 -5.33 3.80 4.57
CA HIS A 64 -6.13 3.98 3.37
C HIS A 64 -5.21 4.05 2.15
N LEU A 65 -5.55 3.28 1.13
CA LEU A 65 -4.75 3.12 -0.08
C LEU A 65 -5.58 3.49 -1.29
N ARG A 66 -4.99 4.31 -2.17
CA ARG A 66 -5.61 4.62 -3.46
C ARG A 66 -4.86 3.83 -4.54
N LEU A 67 -5.57 2.91 -5.20
CA LEU A 67 -4.97 2.14 -6.28
C LEU A 67 -4.66 3.08 -7.46
N LEU A 68 -3.46 2.92 -8.02
CA LEU A 68 -3.00 3.76 -9.12
C LEU A 68 -3.18 3.04 -10.44
N PRO A 69 -3.60 3.74 -11.50
CA PRO A 69 -3.69 3.13 -12.82
C PRO A 69 -2.31 2.87 -13.41
N GLY A 70 -2.24 1.96 -14.38
CA GLY A 70 -1.01 1.65 -15.08
C GLY A 70 -0.38 0.36 -14.61
N THR A 71 0.89 0.16 -14.95
CA THR A 71 1.62 -1.06 -14.67
C THR A 71 2.72 -0.80 -13.65
N PHE A 72 3.32 -1.89 -13.15
CA PHE A 72 4.46 -1.75 -12.25
C PHE A 72 5.62 -1.01 -12.90
N ASN A 73 5.80 -1.15 -14.22
CA ASN A 73 6.87 -0.44 -14.91
C ASN A 73 6.71 1.08 -14.83
N ASP A 74 5.48 1.57 -14.80
CA ASP A 74 5.20 3.00 -14.70
C ASP A 74 5.65 3.60 -13.38
N TYR A 75 5.74 2.75 -12.33
CA TYR A 75 6.04 3.21 -10.96
C TYR A 75 7.32 2.61 -10.41
N ASP A 76 8.08 1.88 -11.22
CA ASP A 76 9.21 1.10 -10.75
C ASP A 76 10.24 1.95 -9.98
N ALA A 77 10.59 3.12 -10.50
CA ALA A 77 11.55 4.00 -9.84
C ALA A 77 11.04 4.49 -8.48
N LEU A 78 9.73 4.78 -8.37
CA LEU A 78 9.13 5.24 -7.13
C LEU A 78 9.06 4.11 -6.10
N ILE A 79 8.71 2.90 -6.53
CA ILE A 79 8.68 1.73 -5.66
C ILE A 79 10.08 1.42 -5.14
N GLN A 80 11.08 1.41 -6.01
CA GLN A 80 12.46 1.15 -5.61
C GLN A 80 12.95 2.20 -4.61
N ARG A 81 12.62 3.47 -4.84
CA ARG A 81 13.01 4.55 -3.93
C ARG A 81 12.37 4.37 -2.56
N SER A 82 11.14 3.86 -2.51
CA SER A 82 10.42 3.65 -1.25
C SER A 82 10.93 2.43 -0.47
N THR A 83 11.47 1.42 -1.17
CA THR A 83 11.84 0.14 -0.55
C THR A 83 13.33 -0.05 -0.35
N MET A 84 14.18 0.73 -1.02
CA MET A 84 15.63 0.61 -0.91
C MET A 84 16.13 1.43 0.28
N PRO A 85 17.08 0.89 1.03
CA PRO A 85 17.75 1.70 2.06
C PRO A 85 18.51 2.85 1.40
N ALA A 86 18.51 3.94 2.09
CA ALA A 86 19.21 5.14 1.62
C ALA A 86 20.74 4.91 1.57
#